data_ca38d54274634f34bbead04b8cce9855
#
_entry.id   ca38d54274634f34bbead04b8cce9855
#
_cell.length_a   1.000
_cell.length_b   1.000
_cell.length_c   1.000
_cell.angle_alpha   90.00
_cell.angle_beta   90.00
_cell.angle_gamma   90.00
#
_symmetry.space_group_name_H-M   'P 1'
#
loop_
_entity.id
_entity.type
_entity.pdbx_description
1 polymer ?
#
loop_
_entity_poly.entity_id
_entity_poly.type
_entity_poly.pdbx_seq_one_letter_code
_entity_poly.pdbx_strand_id
1 'polypeptide(L)'
;MKITLVRHGQTESNYLDICQGSSNILLNDTGRRECQRLREKIKDKHYDVCYMSPLVRTVETAMILIGDKVQMIPERKLIDRDLGELEGKERSLYDANKYWDYNLNSNELGVEPVQDIF
;
A
#
# COMPACT_ATOMS: atom_id res chain seq x y z
N MET A 1 -6.88 11.12 20.80
CA MET A 1 -6.49 11.01 19.38
C MET A 1 -7.23 9.85 18.75
N LYS A 2 -7.73 10.05 17.55
CA LYS A 2 -8.43 9.01 16.79
C LYS A 2 -7.68 8.75 15.48
N ILE A 3 -7.39 7.50 15.19
CA ILE A 3 -6.67 7.09 13.98
C ILE A 3 -7.58 6.20 13.14
N THR A 4 -7.70 6.52 11.86
CA THR A 4 -8.39 5.70 10.87
C THR A 4 -7.36 5.15 9.89
N LEU A 5 -7.29 3.83 9.75
CA LEU A 5 -6.41 3.18 8.80
C LEU A 5 -7.20 2.77 7.57
N VAL A 6 -6.63 3.06 6.40
CA VAL A 6 -7.24 2.71 5.12
C VAL A 6 -6.21 2.03 4.24
N ARG A 7 -6.58 0.89 3.67
CA ARG A 7 -5.79 0.24 2.64
C ARG A 7 -6.10 0.87 1.27
N HIS A 8 -5.09 0.95 0.40
CA HIS A 8 -5.30 1.39 -0.99
C HIS A 8 -6.29 0.50 -1.73
N GLY A 9 -6.93 1.03 -2.76
CA GLY A 9 -7.81 0.28 -3.64
C GLY A 9 -7.07 -0.78 -4.46
N GLN A 10 -7.83 -1.63 -5.15
CA GLN A 10 -7.28 -2.71 -5.96
C GLN A 10 -6.39 -2.16 -7.09
N THR A 11 -5.25 -2.81 -7.30
CA THR A 11 -4.41 -2.65 -8.49
C THR A 11 -4.53 -3.89 -9.39
N GLU A 12 -4.03 -3.80 -10.61
CA GLU A 12 -3.97 -4.97 -11.49
C GLU A 12 -3.12 -6.09 -10.90
N SER A 13 -2.03 -5.74 -10.19
CA SER A 13 -1.21 -6.73 -9.49
C SER A 13 -1.98 -7.46 -8.39
N ASN A 14 -2.86 -6.78 -7.68
CA ASN A 14 -3.75 -7.44 -6.71
C ASN A 14 -4.69 -8.42 -7.40
N TYR A 15 -5.29 -8.00 -8.52
CA TYR A 15 -6.22 -8.83 -9.27
C TYR A 15 -5.55 -10.08 -9.85
N LEU A 16 -4.34 -9.94 -10.38
CA LEU A 16 -3.56 -11.03 -10.96
C LEU A 16 -2.77 -11.86 -9.93
N ASP A 17 -2.87 -11.51 -8.65
CA ASP A 17 -2.12 -12.15 -7.55
C ASP A 17 -0.61 -12.15 -7.79
N ILE A 18 -0.09 -10.97 -8.12
CA ILE A 18 1.30 -10.68 -8.39
C ILE A 18 1.89 -9.86 -7.24
N CYS A 19 3.14 -10.14 -6.88
CA CYS A 19 3.87 -9.35 -5.89
C CYS A 19 4.10 -7.94 -6.41
N GLN A 20 3.63 -6.93 -5.71
CA GLN A 20 3.86 -5.54 -6.09
C GLN A 20 4.86 -4.81 -5.17
N GLY A 21 4.86 -5.11 -3.87
CA GLY A 21 5.80 -4.52 -2.92
C GLY A 21 5.91 -3.01 -3.05
N SER A 22 7.12 -2.51 -3.26
CA SER A 22 7.40 -1.09 -3.48
C SER A 22 7.18 -0.62 -4.93
N SER A 23 6.77 -1.49 -5.84
CA SER A 23 6.47 -1.13 -7.23
C SER A 23 5.39 -0.05 -7.31
N ASN A 24 5.57 0.89 -8.24
CA ASN A 24 4.71 2.06 -8.35
C ASN A 24 3.60 1.84 -9.38
N ILE A 25 2.52 1.16 -8.97
CA ILE A 25 1.43 0.69 -9.82
C ILE A 25 0.14 1.46 -9.48
N LEU A 26 -0.55 1.95 -10.51
CA LEU A 26 -1.83 2.66 -10.37
C LEU A 26 -2.96 1.73 -9.93
N LEU A 27 -4.02 2.30 -9.41
CA LEU A 27 -5.28 1.57 -9.19
C LEU A 27 -5.85 1.12 -10.54
N ASN A 28 -6.57 -0.01 -10.52
CA ASN A 28 -7.42 -0.39 -11.64
C ASN A 28 -8.84 0.20 -11.47
N ASP A 29 -9.71 -0.03 -12.43
CA ASP A 29 -11.08 0.53 -12.39
C ASP A 29 -11.88 0.01 -11.19
N THR A 30 -11.68 -1.25 -10.83
CA THR A 30 -12.30 -1.83 -9.62
C THR A 30 -11.83 -1.11 -8.36
N GLY A 31 -10.53 -0.85 -8.24
CA GLY A 31 -9.96 -0.12 -7.11
C GLY A 31 -10.51 1.30 -7.00
N ARG A 32 -10.67 2.00 -8.12
CA ARG A 32 -11.27 3.34 -8.13
C ARG A 32 -12.72 3.31 -7.67
N ARG A 33 -13.50 2.31 -8.11
CA ARG A 33 -14.89 2.14 -7.65
C ARG A 33 -14.96 1.81 -6.16
N GLU A 34 -14.06 0.98 -5.65
CA GLU A 34 -13.95 0.69 -4.21
C GLU A 34 -13.74 1.98 -3.41
N CYS A 35 -12.82 2.82 -3.87
CA CYS A 35 -12.52 4.10 -3.23
C CYS A 35 -13.73 5.05 -3.27
N GLN A 36 -14.44 5.11 -4.38
CA GLN A 36 -15.64 5.94 -4.50
C GLN A 36 -16.75 5.50 -3.54
N ARG A 37 -16.94 4.19 -3.37
CA ARG A 37 -17.90 3.65 -2.39
C ARG A 37 -17.50 3.99 -0.96
N LEU A 38 -16.23 3.87 -0.63
CA LEU A 38 -15.73 4.22 0.70
C LEU A 38 -15.87 5.72 0.95
N ARG A 39 -15.61 6.57 -0.05
CA ARG A 39 -15.80 8.00 0.02
C ARG A 39 -17.21 8.35 0.50
N GLU A 40 -18.25 7.72 -0.07
CA GLU A 40 -19.63 7.95 0.33
C GLU A 40 -19.88 7.63 1.82
N LYS A 41 -19.17 6.61 2.35
CA LYS A 41 -19.32 6.22 3.76
C LYS A 41 -18.63 7.17 4.72
N ILE A 42 -17.58 7.87 4.28
CA ILE A 42 -16.76 8.72 5.16
C ILE A 42 -16.91 10.21 4.91
N LYS A 43 -17.73 10.62 3.92
CA LYS A 43 -17.84 12.01 3.48
C LYS A 43 -18.25 13.00 4.58
N ASP A 44 -18.99 12.54 5.58
CA ASP A 44 -19.47 13.38 6.69
C ASP A 44 -18.52 13.33 7.91
N LYS A 45 -17.44 12.56 7.83
CA LYS A 45 -16.45 12.49 8.91
C LYS A 45 -15.39 13.57 8.72
N HIS A 46 -14.91 14.09 9.84
CA HIS A 46 -13.84 15.09 9.85
C HIS A 46 -12.49 14.41 10.13
N TYR A 47 -11.49 14.79 9.35
CA TYR A 47 -10.09 14.39 9.56
C TYR A 47 -9.20 15.62 9.56
N ASP A 48 -8.25 15.69 10.49
CA ASP A 48 -7.33 16.82 10.59
C ASP A 48 -6.19 16.72 9.56
N VAL A 49 -5.71 15.52 9.32
CA VAL A 49 -4.57 15.27 8.44
C VAL A 49 -4.61 13.84 7.92
N CYS A 50 -4.06 13.63 6.73
CA CYS A 50 -3.87 12.32 6.12
C CYS A 50 -2.39 12.08 5.86
N TYR A 51 -1.82 11.10 6.52
CA TYR A 51 -0.50 10.58 6.17
C TYR A 51 -0.67 9.43 5.19
N MET A 52 0.12 9.42 4.14
CA MET A 52 0.01 8.40 3.11
C MET A 52 1.38 8.00 2.58
N SER A 53 1.49 6.76 2.10
CA SER A 53 2.64 6.34 1.31
C SER A 53 2.72 7.18 0.02
N PRO A 54 3.92 7.56 -0.44
CA PRO A 54 4.09 8.28 -1.71
C PRO A 54 3.84 7.42 -2.96
N LEU A 55 3.62 6.12 -2.82
CA LEU A 55 3.31 5.26 -3.97
C LEU A 55 1.98 5.67 -4.62
N VAL A 56 1.95 5.66 -5.96
CA VAL A 56 0.81 6.20 -6.72
C VAL A 56 -0.52 5.54 -6.37
N ARG A 57 -0.57 4.25 -6.06
CA ARG A 57 -1.81 3.57 -5.65
C ARG A 57 -2.39 4.15 -4.36
N THR A 58 -1.53 4.54 -3.44
CA THR A 58 -1.94 5.14 -2.16
C THR A 58 -2.35 6.59 -2.34
N VAL A 59 -1.58 7.36 -3.12
CA VAL A 59 -1.91 8.76 -3.44
C VAL A 59 -3.25 8.85 -4.15
N GLU A 60 -3.46 8.01 -5.16
CA GLU A 60 -4.72 7.98 -5.92
C GLU A 60 -5.91 7.62 -5.01
N THR A 61 -5.73 6.63 -4.12
CA THR A 61 -6.74 6.27 -3.12
C THR A 61 -7.09 7.47 -2.23
N ALA A 62 -6.07 8.13 -1.67
CA ALA A 62 -6.28 9.28 -0.79
C ALA A 62 -6.98 10.43 -1.52
N MET A 63 -6.59 10.73 -2.75
CA MET A 63 -7.21 11.78 -3.55
C MET A 63 -8.68 11.50 -3.84
N ILE A 64 -9.05 10.26 -4.11
CA ILE A 64 -10.46 9.89 -4.32
C ILE A 64 -11.25 10.03 -3.02
N LEU A 65 -10.70 9.57 -1.90
CA LEU A 65 -11.40 9.54 -0.62
C LEU A 65 -11.64 10.92 -0.02
N ILE A 66 -10.60 11.76 0.01
CA ILE A 66 -10.62 13.03 0.74
C ILE A 66 -10.29 14.24 -0.11
N GLY A 67 -9.70 14.05 -1.29
CA GLY A 67 -9.41 15.12 -2.23
C GLY A 67 -8.61 16.25 -1.60
N ASP A 68 -9.10 17.48 -1.81
CA ASP A 68 -8.52 18.71 -1.29
C ASP A 68 -9.09 19.15 0.08
N LYS A 69 -9.96 18.36 0.69
CA LYS A 69 -10.62 18.67 1.97
C LYS A 69 -9.70 18.50 3.18
N VAL A 70 -8.67 17.70 3.06
CA VAL A 70 -7.75 17.34 4.15
C VAL A 70 -6.33 17.50 3.67
N GLN A 71 -5.46 18.07 4.51
CA GLN A 71 -4.03 18.13 4.20
C GLN A 71 -3.46 16.72 4.07
N MET A 72 -2.84 16.43 2.92
CA MET A 72 -2.18 15.16 2.65
C MET A 72 -0.68 15.30 2.78
N ILE A 73 -0.07 14.46 3.60
CA ILE A 73 1.37 14.48 3.86
C ILE A 73 1.96 13.13 3.45
N PRO A 74 2.79 13.09 2.40
CA PRO A 74 3.52 11.88 2.04
C PRO A 74 4.49 11.48 3.16
N GLU A 75 4.48 10.21 3.53
CA GLU A 75 5.39 9.66 4.54
C GLU A 75 6.10 8.44 3.96
N ARG A 76 7.40 8.58 3.73
CA ARG A 76 8.21 7.52 3.09
C ARG A 76 8.27 6.23 3.92
N LYS A 77 8.16 6.32 5.23
CA LYS A 77 8.12 5.15 6.11
C LYS A 77 6.87 4.28 5.93
N LEU A 78 5.86 4.80 5.23
CA LEU A 78 4.66 4.05 4.87
C LEU A 78 4.78 3.34 3.51
N ILE A 79 5.93 3.45 2.83
CA ILE A 79 6.17 2.69 1.60
C ILE A 79 6.15 1.20 1.93
N ASP A 80 5.44 0.44 1.11
CA ASP A 80 5.38 -1.00 1.25
C ASP A 80 6.78 -1.62 1.08
N ARG A 81 6.98 -2.77 1.69
CA ARG A 81 8.24 -3.50 1.68
C ARG A 81 8.72 -3.73 0.25
N ASP A 82 9.99 -3.46 -0.01
CA ASP A 82 10.63 -3.83 -1.26
C ASP A 82 10.77 -5.35 -1.34
N LEU A 83 10.15 -5.95 -2.33
CA LEU A 83 10.19 -7.39 -2.58
C LEU A 83 11.27 -7.78 -3.60
N GLY A 84 12.11 -6.84 -4.03
CA GLY A 84 13.26 -7.09 -4.90
C GLY A 84 12.86 -7.78 -6.20
N GLU A 85 13.55 -8.87 -6.53
CA GLU A 85 13.31 -9.62 -7.77
C GLU A 85 11.96 -10.34 -7.81
N LEU A 86 11.25 -10.45 -6.68
CA LEU A 86 9.90 -11.02 -6.64
C LEU A 86 8.83 -10.06 -7.13
N GLU A 87 9.10 -8.76 -7.18
CA GLU A 87 8.15 -7.79 -7.71
C GLU A 87 7.83 -8.09 -9.18
N GLY A 88 6.54 -8.12 -9.51
CA GLY A 88 6.07 -8.50 -10.84
C GLY A 88 5.91 -10.01 -11.07
N LYS A 89 6.28 -10.83 -10.10
CA LYS A 89 6.16 -12.30 -10.16
C LYS A 89 4.95 -12.78 -9.37
N GLU A 90 4.54 -14.03 -9.62
CA GLU A 90 3.43 -14.67 -8.90
C GLU A 90 3.64 -14.63 -7.40
N ARG A 91 2.59 -14.30 -6.67
CA ARG A 91 2.62 -14.22 -5.21
C ARG A 91 2.98 -15.56 -4.54
N SER A 92 2.65 -16.68 -5.18
CA SER A 92 3.00 -18.01 -4.69
C SER A 92 4.51 -18.24 -4.53
N LEU A 93 5.35 -17.44 -5.20
CA LEU A 93 6.80 -17.48 -5.06
C LEU A 93 7.31 -16.79 -3.80
N TYR A 94 6.46 -16.00 -3.13
CA TYR A 94 6.82 -15.29 -1.92
C TYR A 94 6.60 -16.16 -0.69
N ASP A 95 7.67 -16.59 -0.05
CA ASP A 95 7.62 -17.37 1.19
C ASP A 95 7.52 -16.44 2.40
N ALA A 96 6.29 -16.20 2.85
CA ALA A 96 6.05 -15.32 3.99
C ALA A 96 6.74 -15.80 5.27
N ASN A 97 6.79 -17.12 5.52
CA ASN A 97 7.45 -17.65 6.70
C ASN A 97 8.93 -17.32 6.72
N LYS A 98 9.60 -17.42 5.58
CA LYS A 98 11.02 -17.09 5.42
C LYS A 98 11.27 -15.59 5.56
N TYR A 99 10.53 -14.77 4.82
CA TYR A 99 10.80 -13.33 4.75
C TYR A 99 10.30 -12.53 5.95
N TRP A 100 9.39 -13.08 6.75
CA TRP A 100 8.96 -12.48 8.01
C TRP A 100 9.65 -13.06 9.24
N ASP A 101 10.57 -14.00 9.06
CA ASP A 101 11.41 -14.50 10.18
C ASP A 101 12.45 -13.44 10.55
N TYR A 102 12.24 -12.80 11.70
CA TYR A 102 13.09 -11.72 12.18
C TYR A 102 14.52 -12.19 12.44
N ASN A 103 14.70 -13.42 12.94
CA ASN A 103 16.01 -13.96 13.25
C ASN A 103 16.77 -14.37 11.98
N LEU A 104 16.06 -14.94 11.02
CA LEU A 104 16.63 -15.28 9.72
C LEU A 104 17.03 -14.04 8.93
N ASN A 105 16.19 -12.99 9.01
CA ASN A 105 16.40 -11.70 8.35
C ASN A 105 16.83 -11.83 6.89
N SER A 106 16.14 -12.69 6.14
CA SER A 106 16.50 -13.03 4.76
C SER A 106 16.41 -11.83 3.83
N ASN A 107 17.43 -11.67 3.00
CA ASN A 107 17.48 -10.69 1.91
C ASN A 107 17.66 -11.36 0.53
N GLU A 108 17.39 -12.64 0.44
CA GLU A 108 17.47 -13.37 -0.83
C GLU A 108 16.58 -12.70 -1.89
N LEU A 109 16.99 -12.80 -3.15
CA LEU A 109 16.30 -12.16 -4.28
C LEU A 109 16.13 -10.65 -4.13
N GLY A 110 16.96 -10.01 -3.30
CA GLY A 110 16.89 -8.55 -3.09
C GLY A 110 15.69 -8.10 -2.27
N VAL A 111 14.98 -9.01 -1.60
CA VAL A 111 13.89 -8.64 -0.69
C VAL A 111 14.46 -7.84 0.49
N GLU A 112 13.83 -6.72 0.80
CA GLU A 112 14.22 -5.89 1.94
C GLU A 112 14.21 -6.73 3.24
N PRO A 113 15.32 -6.76 3.99
CA PRO A 113 15.38 -7.52 5.23
C PRO A 113 14.31 -7.07 6.23
N VAL A 114 13.69 -8.01 6.93
CA VAL A 114 12.61 -7.68 7.86
C VAL A 114 13.07 -6.74 8.97
N GLN A 115 14.32 -6.83 9.39
CA GLN A 115 14.87 -5.94 10.42
C GLN A 115 14.96 -4.48 9.96
N ASP A 116 15.04 -4.21 8.66
CA ASP A 116 15.10 -2.85 8.13
C ASP A 116 13.73 -2.15 8.15
N ILE A 117 12.63 -2.91 8.35
CA ILE A 117 11.28 -2.37 8.41
C ILE A 117 10.98 -1.74 9.78
N PHE A 118 11.65 -2.20 10.84
CA PHE A 118 11.39 -1.77 12.22
C PHE A 118 12.38 -0.74 12.76
#